data_9b1fe67490206e97e21e4eed033005a1
#
_entry.id   9b1fe67490206e97e21e4eed033005a1
#
_cell.length_a   1.000
_cell.length_b   1.000
_cell.length_c   1.000
_cell.angle_alpha   90.00
_cell.angle_beta   90.00
_cell.angle_gamma   90.00
#
_symmetry.space_group_name_H-M   'P 1'
#
loop_
_entity.id
_entity.type
_entity.pdbx_description
1 polymer ?
#
loop_
_entity_poly.entity_id
_entity_poly.type
_entity_poly.pdbx_seq_one_letter_code
_entity_poly.pdbx_strand_id
1 'polypeptide(L)'
;MNDNMTKDKMKIHNTLSNAFIVLSLVMGIHSCGFLDVVPPETEGPEDFLLEAEDALKYLYGCYGTLQNKNTKVLSYNTLAFGSDEIVGPETVYDNFRKQQCNQITGFNVAANGGVWSDYYTGIGYCNKFIADLRATEVKNLTNSDRTAYLAEAKFLKAYYHYKLMSACGPIPIIDAQLPMSTSKEQIPGRSHFDACTDYVVRLCDEAYPDLEKNFDNNARYYGRATKLAAKVLKAKV
;
A
#
# COMPACT_ATOMS: atom_id res chain seq x y z
N MET A 1 -22.34 -49.28 -68.89
CA MET A 1 -23.21 -49.12 -67.71
C MET A 1 -22.46 -48.79 -66.44
N ASN A 2 -21.08 -48.74 -66.43
CA ASN A 2 -20.27 -48.44 -65.24
C ASN A 2 -19.86 -47.01 -65.04
N ASP A 3 -19.95 -46.14 -66.08
CA ASP A 3 -19.45 -44.75 -66.01
C ASP A 3 -20.36 -43.78 -65.24
N ASN A 4 -21.65 -44.02 -65.22
CA ASN A 4 -22.61 -43.17 -64.50
C ASN A 4 -22.57 -43.39 -62.99
N MET A 5 -22.29 -44.62 -62.54
CA MET A 5 -22.23 -44.96 -61.11
C MET A 5 -21.00 -44.39 -60.41
N THR A 6 -19.89 -44.22 -61.15
CA THR A 6 -18.67 -43.58 -60.65
C THR A 6 -18.79 -42.02 -60.54
N LYS A 7 -19.51 -41.42 -61.50
CA LYS A 7 -19.78 -39.97 -61.46
C LYS A 7 -20.75 -39.57 -60.36
N ASP A 8 -21.75 -40.42 -60.08
CA ASP A 8 -22.67 -40.14 -58.97
C ASP A 8 -22.02 -40.32 -57.59
N LYS A 9 -21.16 -41.34 -57.45
CA LYS A 9 -20.36 -41.50 -56.20
C LYS A 9 -19.41 -40.36 -55.97
N MET A 10 -18.78 -39.83 -57.02
CA MET A 10 -17.87 -38.67 -56.91
C MET A 10 -18.62 -37.35 -56.59
N LYS A 11 -19.83 -37.16 -57.13
CA LYS A 11 -20.69 -36.04 -56.78
C LYS A 11 -21.14 -36.09 -55.32
N ILE A 12 -21.57 -37.24 -54.84
CA ILE A 12 -21.98 -37.43 -53.44
C ILE A 12 -20.81 -37.21 -52.50
N HIS A 13 -19.62 -37.69 -52.84
CA HIS A 13 -18.42 -37.48 -52.03
C HIS A 13 -18.02 -36.00 -51.92
N ASN A 14 -18.05 -35.27 -53.04
CA ASN A 14 -17.79 -33.82 -53.05
C ASN A 14 -18.85 -33.03 -52.29
N THR A 15 -20.10 -33.41 -52.36
CA THR A 15 -21.21 -32.73 -51.65
C THR A 15 -21.06 -32.97 -50.12
N LEU A 16 -20.72 -34.18 -49.69
CA LEU A 16 -20.48 -34.54 -48.29
C LEU A 16 -19.21 -33.82 -47.75
N SER A 17 -18.13 -33.74 -48.55
CA SER A 17 -16.91 -33.03 -48.18
C SER A 17 -17.17 -31.54 -48.02
N ASN A 18 -17.92 -30.91 -48.94
CA ASN A 18 -18.27 -29.48 -48.82
C ASN A 18 -19.20 -29.20 -47.63
N ALA A 19 -20.14 -30.11 -47.34
CA ALA A 19 -21.01 -29.99 -46.17
C ALA A 19 -20.22 -30.10 -44.85
N PHE A 20 -19.20 -30.95 -44.81
CA PHE A 20 -18.32 -31.10 -43.63
C PHE A 20 -17.43 -29.87 -43.41
N ILE A 21 -16.94 -29.28 -44.52
CA ILE A 21 -16.14 -28.02 -44.45
C ILE A 21 -17.00 -26.86 -43.94
N VAL A 22 -18.25 -26.73 -44.45
CA VAL A 22 -19.16 -25.67 -43.97
C VAL A 22 -19.56 -25.88 -42.52
N LEU A 23 -19.80 -27.15 -42.09
CA LEU A 23 -20.13 -27.44 -40.69
C LEU A 23 -18.95 -27.15 -39.73
N SER A 24 -17.72 -27.46 -40.15
CA SER A 24 -16.51 -27.13 -39.34
C SER A 24 -16.25 -25.62 -39.29
N LEU A 25 -16.55 -24.85 -40.31
CA LEU A 25 -16.47 -23.38 -40.32
C LEU A 25 -17.47 -22.75 -39.34
N VAL A 26 -18.71 -23.30 -39.31
CA VAL A 26 -19.77 -22.77 -38.41
C VAL A 26 -19.48 -23.09 -36.95
N MET A 27 -18.85 -24.24 -36.63
CA MET A 27 -18.43 -24.55 -35.25
C MET A 27 -17.25 -23.72 -34.77
N GLY A 28 -16.43 -23.15 -35.65
CA GLY A 28 -15.29 -22.26 -35.30
C GLY A 28 -15.67 -20.85 -34.84
N ILE A 29 -16.90 -20.40 -35.09
CA ILE A 29 -17.32 -19.03 -34.81
C ILE A 29 -17.88 -18.85 -33.38
N HIS A 30 -18.10 -19.91 -32.64
CA HIS A 30 -18.60 -19.83 -31.25
C HIS A 30 -17.50 -19.76 -30.19
N SER A 31 -16.22 -19.66 -30.56
CA SER A 31 -15.09 -19.62 -29.62
C SER A 31 -14.75 -18.25 -29.06
N CYS A 32 -15.44 -17.18 -29.44
CA CYS A 32 -15.11 -15.83 -28.97
C CYS A 32 -15.59 -15.47 -27.55
N GLY A 33 -16.47 -16.27 -26.94
CA GLY A 33 -16.94 -16.00 -25.58
C GLY A 33 -15.98 -16.43 -24.45
N PHE A 34 -14.98 -17.27 -24.78
CA PHE A 34 -14.04 -17.79 -23.78
C PHE A 34 -12.90 -16.78 -23.46
N LEU A 35 -12.71 -15.78 -24.31
CA LEU A 35 -11.69 -14.73 -24.11
C LEU A 35 -12.25 -13.45 -23.47
N ASP A 36 -13.54 -13.40 -23.23
CA ASP A 36 -14.17 -12.34 -22.44
C ASP A 36 -13.97 -12.65 -20.94
N VAL A 37 -12.71 -12.78 -20.53
CA VAL A 37 -12.34 -12.72 -19.10
C VAL A 37 -12.54 -11.26 -18.72
N VAL A 38 -13.75 -10.95 -18.23
CA VAL A 38 -13.96 -9.74 -17.46
C VAL A 38 -12.93 -9.82 -16.33
N PRO A 39 -11.97 -8.86 -16.22
CA PRO A 39 -11.08 -8.83 -15.07
C PRO A 39 -11.96 -8.92 -13.82
N PRO A 40 -11.62 -9.74 -12.81
CA PRO A 40 -12.39 -9.75 -11.59
C PRO A 40 -12.57 -8.30 -11.18
N GLU A 41 -13.83 -7.88 -11.00
CA GLU A 41 -14.16 -6.53 -10.54
C GLU A 41 -13.22 -6.29 -9.37
N THR A 42 -12.48 -5.20 -9.41
CA THR A 42 -11.52 -4.86 -8.35
C THR A 42 -12.37 -4.75 -7.10
N GLU A 43 -12.19 -5.69 -6.14
CA GLU A 43 -12.94 -5.71 -4.89
C GLU A 43 -12.94 -4.31 -4.30
N GLY A 44 -14.11 -3.74 -4.13
CA GLY A 44 -14.31 -2.45 -3.49
C GLY A 44 -14.19 -2.58 -1.96
N PRO A 45 -14.06 -1.47 -1.23
CA PRO A 45 -14.04 -1.53 0.23
C PRO A 45 -15.32 -2.16 0.81
N GLU A 46 -16.44 -2.10 0.12
CA GLU A 46 -17.72 -2.75 0.46
C GLU A 46 -17.66 -4.28 0.45
N ASP A 47 -16.72 -4.87 -0.25
CA ASP A 47 -16.58 -6.32 -0.36
C ASP A 47 -15.80 -6.93 0.81
N PHE A 48 -14.93 -6.16 1.47
CA PHE A 48 -14.09 -6.65 2.58
C PHE A 48 -14.29 -5.90 3.90
N LEU A 49 -14.86 -4.69 3.92
CA LEU A 49 -15.18 -3.94 5.13
C LEU A 49 -16.62 -4.22 5.59
N LEU A 50 -16.91 -5.46 5.96
CA LEU A 50 -18.26 -5.90 6.28
C LEU A 50 -18.61 -5.70 7.75
N GLU A 51 -17.68 -6.01 8.65
CA GLU A 51 -17.89 -6.02 10.10
C GLU A 51 -16.83 -5.19 10.83
N ALA A 52 -17.12 -4.79 12.07
CA ALA A 52 -16.20 -4.01 12.90
C ALA A 52 -14.81 -4.65 13.07
N GLU A 53 -14.76 -5.99 13.09
CA GLU A 53 -13.50 -6.74 13.18
C GLU A 53 -12.64 -6.57 11.91
N ASP A 54 -13.26 -6.43 10.74
CA ASP A 54 -12.54 -6.23 9.47
C ASP A 54 -11.93 -4.83 9.42
N ALA A 55 -12.67 -3.81 9.92
CA ALA A 55 -12.14 -2.47 10.07
C ALA A 55 -10.93 -2.43 11.02
N LEU A 56 -10.96 -3.20 12.11
CA LEU A 56 -9.83 -3.32 13.03
C LEU A 56 -8.63 -4.03 12.39
N LYS A 57 -8.84 -5.12 11.65
CA LYS A 57 -7.78 -5.82 10.92
C LYS A 57 -7.15 -4.91 9.86
N TYR A 58 -7.97 -4.13 9.17
CA TYR A 58 -7.51 -3.17 8.18
C TYR A 58 -6.66 -2.06 8.81
N LEU A 59 -7.08 -1.53 9.97
CA LEU A 59 -6.25 -0.60 10.76
C LEU A 59 -4.89 -1.23 11.12
N TYR A 60 -4.85 -2.52 11.49
CA TYR A 60 -3.58 -3.21 11.77
C TYR A 60 -2.67 -3.28 10.54
N GLY A 61 -3.21 -3.27 9.33
CA GLY A 61 -2.43 -3.09 8.11
C GLY A 61 -1.64 -1.77 8.10
N CYS A 62 -2.24 -0.68 8.62
CA CYS A 62 -1.54 0.60 8.79
C CYS A 62 -0.37 0.50 9.79
N TYR A 63 -0.49 -0.33 10.84
CA TYR A 63 0.59 -0.60 11.80
C TYR A 63 1.67 -1.54 11.25
N GLY A 64 1.36 -2.34 10.23
CA GLY A 64 2.26 -3.38 9.69
C GLY A 64 3.63 -2.84 9.26
N THR A 65 3.69 -1.61 8.76
CA THR A 65 4.96 -0.96 8.41
C THR A 65 5.86 -0.70 9.62
N LEU A 66 5.29 -0.55 10.82
CA LEU A 66 6.07 -0.40 12.06
C LEU A 66 6.75 -1.70 12.48
N GLN A 67 6.08 -2.83 12.30
CA GLN A 67 6.51 -4.14 12.82
C GLN A 67 7.61 -4.77 11.99
N ASN A 68 7.61 -4.56 10.68
CA ASN A 68 8.53 -5.26 9.76
C ASN A 68 10.01 -4.90 9.96
N LYS A 69 10.33 -3.90 10.77
CA LYS A 69 11.69 -3.36 10.87
C LYS A 69 12.38 -3.62 12.20
N ASN A 70 11.63 -4.08 13.22
CA ASN A 70 12.19 -4.30 14.55
C ASN A 70 12.78 -5.70 14.80
N THR A 71 12.60 -6.64 13.86
CA THR A 71 13.10 -8.01 14.01
C THR A 71 14.61 -8.16 13.75
N LYS A 72 15.23 -7.14 13.16
CA LYS A 72 16.69 -7.09 12.99
C LYS A 72 17.24 -5.86 13.70
N VAL A 73 17.44 -5.98 15.00
CA VAL A 73 17.94 -4.91 15.89
C VAL A 73 19.14 -4.14 15.32
N LEU A 74 19.96 -4.78 14.51
CA LEU A 74 21.14 -4.18 13.88
C LEU A 74 20.86 -3.54 12.51
N SER A 75 19.73 -3.82 11.88
CA SER A 75 19.47 -3.33 10.50
C SER A 75 18.90 -1.91 10.43
N TYR A 76 18.40 -1.36 11.54
CA TYR A 76 17.58 -0.13 11.49
C TYR A 76 17.85 0.88 12.61
N ASN A 77 18.78 0.64 13.49
CA ASN A 77 19.25 1.69 14.40
C ASN A 77 20.30 2.54 13.68
N THR A 78 19.85 3.21 12.68
CA THR A 78 20.64 3.85 11.64
C THR A 78 21.43 5.04 12.16
N LEU A 79 20.90 5.75 13.15
CA LEU A 79 21.56 6.96 13.66
C LEU A 79 22.89 6.64 14.35
N ALA A 80 22.93 5.56 15.15
CA ALA A 80 24.18 5.16 15.80
C ALA A 80 25.24 4.68 14.79
N PHE A 81 24.84 3.98 13.72
CA PHE A 81 25.75 3.58 12.63
C PHE A 81 26.15 4.74 11.70
N GLY A 82 25.44 5.84 11.73
CA GLY A 82 25.77 7.08 11.01
C GLY A 82 26.66 8.00 11.81
N SER A 83 26.91 7.70 13.10
CA SER A 83 27.77 8.45 14.00
C SER A 83 29.11 7.75 14.22
N ASP A 84 29.94 8.28 15.08
CA ASP A 84 31.21 7.70 15.52
C ASP A 84 31.07 6.72 16.69
N GLU A 85 29.85 6.50 17.20
CA GLU A 85 29.59 5.63 18.35
C GLU A 85 29.76 4.14 18.01
N ILE A 86 29.42 3.72 16.78
CA ILE A 86 29.46 2.31 16.36
C ILE A 86 30.03 2.18 14.96
N VAL A 87 30.97 1.28 14.76
CA VAL A 87 31.48 0.88 13.44
C VAL A 87 31.01 -0.54 13.15
N GLY A 88 30.24 -0.70 12.08
CA GLY A 88 29.78 -2.01 11.62
C GLY A 88 30.72 -2.67 10.60
N PRO A 89 30.61 -4.01 10.40
CA PRO A 89 31.34 -4.71 9.35
C PRO A 89 31.00 -4.18 7.97
N GLU A 90 31.98 -4.01 7.12
CA GLU A 90 31.85 -3.40 5.79
C GLU A 90 30.83 -4.10 4.88
N THR A 91 30.76 -5.42 4.96
CA THR A 91 29.90 -6.26 4.11
C THR A 91 28.40 -6.17 4.43
N VAL A 92 28.06 -5.78 5.66
CA VAL A 92 26.66 -5.78 6.14
C VAL A 92 26.09 -4.38 6.27
N TYR A 93 26.97 -3.39 6.45
CA TYR A 93 26.58 -2.01 6.79
C TYR A 93 27.17 -0.97 5.83
N ASP A 94 27.40 -1.34 4.56
CA ASP A 94 27.99 -0.46 3.54
C ASP A 94 27.29 0.90 3.43
N ASN A 95 25.95 0.92 3.55
CA ASN A 95 25.20 2.18 3.48
C ASN A 95 25.46 3.10 4.67
N PHE A 96 25.65 2.55 5.88
CA PHE A 96 25.97 3.34 7.06
C PHE A 96 27.40 3.84 7.04
N ARG A 97 28.31 3.02 6.55
CA ARG A 97 29.71 3.43 6.33
C ARG A 97 29.78 4.55 5.29
N LYS A 98 29.01 4.48 4.22
CA LYS A 98 28.87 5.58 3.25
C LYS A 98 28.39 6.85 3.91
N GLN A 99 27.45 6.75 4.87
CA GLN A 99 27.00 7.89 5.65
C GLN A 99 28.12 8.47 6.53
N GLN A 100 28.83 7.63 7.29
CA GLN A 100 29.98 8.04 8.11
C GLN A 100 31.07 8.71 7.26
N CYS A 101 31.33 8.22 6.07
CA CYS A 101 32.35 8.72 5.15
C CYS A 101 31.86 9.86 4.25
N ASN A 102 30.67 10.43 4.48
CA ASN A 102 30.05 11.49 3.67
C ASN A 102 29.89 11.11 2.18
N GLN A 103 29.61 9.82 1.92
CA GLN A 103 29.45 9.27 0.56
C GLN A 103 27.96 9.12 0.17
N ILE A 104 27.04 9.60 1.00
CA ILE A 104 25.60 9.59 0.69
C ILE A 104 25.32 10.69 -0.33
N THR A 105 24.67 10.30 -1.41
CA THR A 105 24.21 11.20 -2.47
C THR A 105 22.71 11.04 -2.67
N GLY A 106 22.09 11.98 -3.39
CA GLY A 106 20.67 11.86 -3.75
C GLY A 106 20.31 10.57 -4.52
N PHE A 107 21.29 9.94 -5.17
CA PHE A 107 21.10 8.66 -5.89
C PHE A 107 21.15 7.43 -4.98
N ASN A 108 21.88 7.49 -3.87
CA ASN A 108 22.06 6.33 -2.98
C ASN A 108 21.38 6.49 -1.62
N VAL A 109 20.79 7.64 -1.33
CA VAL A 109 20.03 7.87 -0.08
C VAL A 109 18.85 6.90 0.07
N ALA A 110 18.23 6.50 -1.03
CA ALA A 110 17.16 5.49 -1.03
C ALA A 110 17.66 4.10 -0.63
N ALA A 111 18.95 3.83 -0.75
CA ALA A 111 19.58 2.58 -0.32
C ALA A 111 19.74 2.49 1.22
N ASN A 112 19.41 3.54 1.98
CA ASN A 112 19.36 3.54 3.45
C ASN A 112 18.20 2.68 3.97
N GLY A 113 18.25 1.37 3.67
CA GLY A 113 17.37 0.36 4.25
C GLY A 113 15.89 0.45 3.84
N GLY A 114 15.57 1.05 2.68
CA GLY A 114 14.19 1.13 2.20
C GLY A 114 13.31 2.13 2.97
N VAL A 115 13.88 3.00 3.80
CA VAL A 115 13.16 3.99 4.62
C VAL A 115 12.16 4.79 3.80
N TRP A 116 12.59 5.25 2.60
CA TRP A 116 11.73 6.02 1.71
C TRP A 116 10.50 5.23 1.25
N SER A 117 10.71 4.08 0.63
CA SER A 117 9.61 3.28 0.08
C SER A 117 8.70 2.73 1.19
N ASP A 118 9.29 2.30 2.29
CA ASP A 118 8.54 1.69 3.38
C ASP A 118 7.59 2.67 4.07
N TYR A 119 8.07 3.86 4.40
CA TYR A 119 7.20 4.84 5.06
C TYR A 119 6.18 5.45 4.10
N TYR A 120 6.50 5.63 2.80
CA TYR A 120 5.47 6.01 1.84
C TYR A 120 4.44 4.89 1.60
N THR A 121 4.82 3.63 1.68
CA THR A 121 3.89 2.51 1.70
C THR A 121 2.96 2.60 2.92
N GLY A 122 3.50 2.87 4.11
CA GLY A 122 2.70 3.09 5.32
C GLY A 122 1.75 4.28 5.20
N ILE A 123 2.19 5.39 4.61
CA ILE A 123 1.35 6.56 4.31
C ILE A 123 0.22 6.17 3.35
N GLY A 124 0.52 5.38 2.31
CA GLY A 124 -0.46 4.87 1.36
C GLY A 124 -1.53 4.03 2.04
N TYR A 125 -1.15 3.10 2.92
CA TYR A 125 -2.10 2.31 3.71
C TYR A 125 -3.00 3.19 4.59
N CYS A 126 -2.42 4.18 5.28
CA CYS A 126 -3.19 5.10 6.11
C CYS A 126 -4.17 5.94 5.27
N ASN A 127 -3.74 6.47 4.12
CA ASN A 127 -4.59 7.25 3.24
C ASN A 127 -5.75 6.42 2.68
N LYS A 128 -5.45 5.18 2.23
CA LYS A 128 -6.47 4.27 1.72
C LYS A 128 -7.45 3.88 2.82
N PHE A 129 -6.97 3.48 4.00
CA PHE A 129 -7.82 3.15 5.15
C PHE A 129 -8.76 4.30 5.53
N ILE A 130 -8.23 5.53 5.61
CA ILE A 130 -9.03 6.71 5.96
C ILE A 130 -10.11 6.97 4.90
N ALA A 131 -9.78 6.83 3.62
CA ALA A 131 -10.73 7.03 2.52
C ALA A 131 -11.83 5.96 2.55
N ASP A 132 -11.45 4.69 2.61
CA ASP A 132 -12.36 3.55 2.58
C ASP A 132 -13.29 3.54 3.80
N LEU A 133 -12.75 3.75 5.02
CA LEU A 133 -13.55 3.74 6.23
C LEU A 133 -14.53 4.92 6.31
N ARG A 134 -14.24 6.04 5.65
CA ARG A 134 -15.17 7.17 5.54
C ARG A 134 -16.27 6.93 4.51
N ALA A 135 -15.97 6.20 3.45
CA ALA A 135 -16.91 5.95 2.36
C ALA A 135 -17.85 4.76 2.63
N THR A 136 -17.46 3.81 3.49
CA THR A 136 -18.16 2.53 3.66
C THR A 136 -18.90 2.47 5.00
N GLU A 137 -20.17 2.05 4.95
CA GLU A 137 -20.93 1.68 6.13
C GLU A 137 -20.51 0.28 6.57
N VAL A 138 -19.99 0.16 7.81
CA VAL A 138 -19.47 -1.08 8.39
C VAL A 138 -20.40 -1.55 9.49
N LYS A 139 -20.90 -2.78 9.40
CA LYS A 139 -21.82 -3.36 10.39
C LYS A 139 -21.14 -3.47 11.75
N ASN A 140 -21.91 -3.26 12.79
CA ASN A 140 -21.47 -3.37 14.19
C ASN A 140 -20.28 -2.47 14.59
N LEU A 141 -19.86 -1.54 13.72
CA LEU A 141 -18.85 -0.54 14.04
C LEU A 141 -19.52 0.67 14.67
N THR A 142 -19.22 0.95 15.95
CA THR A 142 -19.75 2.13 16.62
C THR A 142 -19.13 3.41 16.06
N ASN A 143 -19.85 4.54 16.19
CA ASN A 143 -19.28 5.84 15.79
C ASN A 143 -18.02 6.20 16.60
N SER A 144 -17.97 5.79 17.87
CA SER A 144 -16.80 5.97 18.73
C SER A 144 -15.58 5.20 18.19
N ASP A 145 -15.76 3.91 17.86
CA ASP A 145 -14.67 3.09 17.32
C ASP A 145 -14.21 3.60 15.94
N ARG A 146 -15.17 3.97 15.08
CA ARG A 146 -14.86 4.58 13.77
C ARG A 146 -13.99 5.82 13.92
N THR A 147 -14.37 6.71 14.84
CA THR A 147 -13.64 7.95 15.11
C THR A 147 -12.25 7.66 15.67
N ALA A 148 -12.14 6.73 16.62
CA ALA A 148 -10.87 6.31 17.20
C ALA A 148 -9.94 5.68 16.14
N TYR A 149 -10.46 4.80 15.28
CA TYR A 149 -9.67 4.16 14.21
C TYR A 149 -9.15 5.18 13.18
N LEU A 150 -9.98 6.16 12.82
CA LEU A 150 -9.55 7.26 11.95
C LEU A 150 -8.47 8.13 12.60
N ALA A 151 -8.58 8.38 13.91
CA ALA A 151 -7.58 9.12 14.66
C ALA A 151 -6.23 8.37 14.72
N GLU A 152 -6.26 7.08 14.94
CA GLU A 152 -5.03 6.26 14.93
C GLU A 152 -4.36 6.24 13.55
N ALA A 153 -5.14 6.10 12.49
CA ALA A 153 -4.60 6.16 11.13
C ALA A 153 -3.98 7.53 10.81
N LYS A 154 -4.59 8.63 11.26
CA LYS A 154 -4.01 9.98 11.15
C LYS A 154 -2.70 10.11 11.93
N PHE A 155 -2.66 9.59 13.16
CA PHE A 155 -1.43 9.58 13.96
C PHE A 155 -0.32 8.79 13.29
N LEU A 156 -0.61 7.60 12.78
CA LEU A 156 0.36 6.77 12.05
C LEU A 156 0.89 7.47 10.81
N LYS A 157 0.01 8.13 10.07
CA LYS A 157 0.37 8.97 8.92
C LYS A 157 1.32 10.11 9.33
N ALA A 158 1.05 10.79 10.46
CA ALA A 158 1.94 11.80 11.02
C ALA A 158 3.31 11.20 11.38
N TYR A 159 3.31 10.05 12.04
CA TYR A 159 4.53 9.35 12.44
C TYR A 159 5.39 8.95 11.24
N TYR A 160 4.80 8.44 10.17
CA TYR A 160 5.53 8.07 8.96
C TYR A 160 6.13 9.28 8.24
N HIS A 161 5.40 10.40 8.16
CA HIS A 161 5.96 11.65 7.63
C HIS A 161 7.13 12.16 8.50
N TYR A 162 6.97 12.13 9.84
CA TYR A 162 8.06 12.47 10.76
C TYR A 162 9.30 11.60 10.54
N LYS A 163 9.13 10.29 10.40
CA LYS A 163 10.26 9.36 10.17
C LYS A 163 10.94 9.62 8.83
N LEU A 164 10.16 9.93 7.79
CA LEU A 164 10.71 10.31 6.49
C LEU A 164 11.51 11.62 6.56
N MET A 165 10.94 12.67 7.14
CA MET A 165 11.61 13.97 7.24
C MET A 165 12.85 13.91 8.14
N SER A 166 12.84 13.09 9.18
CA SER A 166 14.00 12.89 10.05
C SER A 166 15.16 12.18 9.34
N ALA A 167 14.87 11.30 8.39
CA ALA A 167 15.88 10.54 7.66
C ALA A 167 16.31 11.21 6.33
N CYS A 168 15.41 11.94 5.67
CA CYS A 168 15.58 12.39 4.30
C CYS A 168 15.48 13.92 4.14
N GLY A 169 15.30 14.67 5.23
CA GLY A 169 15.06 16.12 5.19
C GLY A 169 13.68 16.46 4.63
N PRO A 170 13.54 17.54 3.85
CA PRO A 170 12.28 17.90 3.21
C PRO A 170 11.74 16.77 2.33
N ILE A 171 10.43 16.52 2.41
CA ILE A 171 9.75 15.42 1.73
C ILE A 171 8.50 15.88 0.97
N PRO A 172 8.04 15.16 -0.05
CA PRO A 172 6.69 15.29 -0.59
C PRO A 172 5.64 14.99 0.47
N ILE A 173 4.69 15.89 0.67
CA ILE A 173 3.53 15.67 1.55
C ILE A 173 2.44 14.99 0.74
N ILE A 174 2.06 13.76 1.12
CA ILE A 174 1.01 12.97 0.47
C ILE A 174 -0.19 12.88 1.43
N ASP A 175 -1.13 13.80 1.28
CA ASP A 175 -2.27 13.93 2.19
C ASP A 175 -3.47 13.03 1.85
N ALA A 176 -3.54 12.52 0.64
CA ALA A 176 -4.63 11.66 0.18
C ALA A 176 -4.11 10.50 -0.67
N GLN A 177 -4.98 9.51 -0.91
CA GLN A 177 -4.71 8.43 -1.84
C GLN A 177 -4.48 9.00 -3.24
N LEU A 178 -3.32 8.69 -3.83
CA LEU A 178 -3.06 9.02 -5.23
C LEU A 178 -3.66 7.93 -6.14
N PRO A 179 -4.36 8.31 -7.22
CA PRO A 179 -4.80 7.34 -8.22
C PRO A 179 -3.63 6.55 -8.80
N MET A 180 -3.84 5.28 -9.14
CA MET A 180 -2.80 4.46 -9.80
C MET A 180 -2.38 5.01 -11.16
N SER A 181 -3.24 5.80 -11.80
CA SER A 181 -2.97 6.50 -13.06
C SER A 181 -2.16 7.79 -12.90
N THR A 182 -1.80 8.17 -11.65
CA THR A 182 -1.04 9.39 -11.38
C THR A 182 0.31 9.36 -12.10
N SER A 183 0.54 10.30 -13.00
CA SER A 183 1.82 10.41 -13.68
C SER A 183 2.90 10.96 -12.76
N LYS A 184 4.16 10.73 -13.11
CA LYS A 184 5.31 11.18 -12.30
C LYS A 184 5.31 12.70 -12.08
N GLU A 185 4.83 13.46 -13.05
CA GLU A 185 4.76 14.92 -13.05
C GLU A 185 3.67 15.45 -12.10
N GLN A 186 2.68 14.63 -11.79
CA GLN A 186 1.58 14.94 -10.88
C GLN A 186 1.91 14.63 -9.41
N ILE A 187 2.99 13.89 -9.16
CA ILE A 187 3.46 13.62 -7.81
C ILE A 187 4.04 14.92 -7.23
N PRO A 188 3.63 15.35 -6.01
CA PRO A 188 4.18 16.56 -5.40
C PRO A 188 5.70 16.49 -5.28
N GLY A 189 6.36 17.60 -5.54
CA GLY A 189 7.78 17.77 -5.22
C GLY A 189 8.01 17.84 -3.71
N ARG A 190 9.29 17.90 -3.29
CA ARG A 190 9.64 18.09 -1.88
C ARG A 190 9.10 19.43 -1.38
N SER A 191 8.40 19.40 -0.27
CA SER A 191 7.90 20.59 0.42
C SER A 191 9.01 21.23 1.25
N HIS A 192 8.85 22.50 1.61
CA HIS A 192 9.75 23.16 2.58
C HIS A 192 9.72 22.41 3.93
N PHE A 193 10.84 22.42 4.67
CA PHE A 193 10.95 21.69 5.93
C PHE A 193 9.89 22.14 6.96
N ASP A 194 9.68 23.44 7.10
CA ASP A 194 8.66 24.00 8.00
C ASP A 194 7.26 23.51 7.63
N ALA A 195 6.93 23.43 6.33
CA ALA A 195 5.65 22.90 5.87
C ALA A 195 5.49 21.40 6.22
N CYS A 196 6.58 20.64 6.19
CA CYS A 196 6.55 19.24 6.64
C CYS A 196 6.31 19.14 8.16
N THR A 197 6.97 20.01 8.95
CA THR A 197 6.77 20.11 10.39
C THR A 197 5.34 20.49 10.74
N ASP A 198 4.82 21.56 10.14
CA ASP A 198 3.44 22.04 10.35
C ASP A 198 2.42 20.97 9.99
N TYR A 199 2.68 20.19 8.93
CA TYR A 199 1.81 19.10 8.50
C TYR A 199 1.75 17.99 9.56
N VAL A 200 2.89 17.56 10.10
CA VAL A 200 2.96 16.52 11.15
C VAL A 200 2.27 17.02 12.43
N VAL A 201 2.53 18.27 12.84
CA VAL A 201 1.89 18.88 14.01
C VAL A 201 0.37 18.93 13.84
N ARG A 202 -0.12 19.37 12.68
CA ARG A 202 -1.55 19.43 12.36
C ARG A 202 -2.21 18.04 12.46
N LEU A 203 -1.60 17.01 11.88
CA LEU A 203 -2.13 15.65 11.97
C LEU A 203 -2.17 15.13 13.41
N CYS A 204 -1.17 15.47 14.23
CA CYS A 204 -1.18 15.11 15.66
C CYS A 204 -2.33 15.83 16.41
N ASP A 205 -2.55 17.11 16.11
CA ASP A 205 -3.63 17.89 16.73
C ASP A 205 -5.02 17.39 16.30
N GLU A 206 -5.18 17.01 15.03
CA GLU A 206 -6.40 16.41 14.52
C GLU A 206 -6.69 15.00 15.09
N ALA A 207 -5.65 14.23 15.38
CA ALA A 207 -5.81 12.89 15.94
C ALA A 207 -6.06 12.91 17.47
N TYR A 208 -5.42 13.84 18.17
CA TYR A 208 -5.36 13.87 19.63
C TYR A 208 -6.72 13.77 20.36
N PRO A 209 -7.79 14.51 20.00
CA PRO A 209 -9.05 14.48 20.72
C PRO A 209 -9.69 13.10 20.73
N ASP A 210 -9.53 12.35 19.63
CA ASP A 210 -10.24 11.10 19.37
C ASP A 210 -9.39 9.84 19.66
N LEU A 211 -8.09 10.00 19.95
CA LEU A 211 -7.25 8.91 20.42
C LEU A 211 -7.61 8.46 21.82
N GLU A 212 -7.45 7.18 22.11
CA GLU A 212 -7.61 6.65 23.46
C GLU A 212 -6.52 7.19 24.41
N LYS A 213 -6.88 7.33 25.69
CA LYS A 213 -5.92 7.76 26.73
C LYS A 213 -4.87 6.68 26.98
N ASN A 214 -5.32 5.44 27.15
CA ASN A 214 -4.51 4.24 27.31
C ASN A 214 -5.32 2.98 26.96
N PHE A 215 -4.64 1.83 26.91
CA PHE A 215 -5.27 0.52 26.69
C PHE A 215 -4.98 -0.44 27.85
N ASP A 216 -4.77 0.08 29.06
CA ASP A 216 -4.32 -0.70 30.24
C ASP A 216 -5.25 -1.86 30.59
N ASN A 217 -6.55 -1.73 30.28
CA ASN A 217 -7.56 -2.74 30.61
C ASN A 217 -7.76 -3.79 29.49
N ASN A 218 -7.05 -3.71 28.37
CA ASN A 218 -7.25 -4.63 27.26
C ASN A 218 -5.92 -4.97 26.56
N ALA A 219 -5.32 -6.09 26.96
CA ALA A 219 -4.06 -6.56 26.42
C ALA A 219 -4.05 -6.76 24.90
N ARG A 220 -5.23 -7.01 24.28
CA ARG A 220 -5.39 -7.14 22.83
C ARG A 220 -5.01 -5.86 22.08
N TYR A 221 -5.16 -4.71 22.73
CA TYR A 221 -4.93 -3.40 22.12
C TYR A 221 -3.62 -2.74 22.55
N TYR A 222 -2.77 -3.47 23.27
CA TYR A 222 -1.45 -2.98 23.65
C TYR A 222 -0.62 -2.57 22.42
N GLY A 223 0.04 -1.42 22.52
CA GLY A 223 0.88 -0.89 21.44
C GLY A 223 0.16 -0.03 20.42
N ARG A 224 -1.16 0.12 20.50
CA ARG A 224 -1.90 1.07 19.67
C ARG A 224 -1.62 2.53 20.06
N ALA A 225 -1.83 3.45 19.12
CA ALA A 225 -1.58 4.87 19.32
C ALA A 225 -2.48 5.46 20.42
N THR A 226 -1.89 6.28 21.27
CA THR A 226 -2.57 6.93 22.39
C THR A 226 -2.43 8.45 22.34
N LYS A 227 -3.23 9.16 23.14
CA LYS A 227 -3.08 10.62 23.32
C LYS A 227 -1.65 11.02 23.70
N LEU A 228 -1.00 10.22 24.56
CA LEU A 228 0.36 10.50 24.98
C LEU A 228 1.34 10.35 23.80
N ALA A 229 1.16 9.33 22.95
CA ALA A 229 2.00 9.13 21.77
C ALA A 229 1.94 10.33 20.81
N ALA A 230 0.74 10.88 20.60
CA ALA A 230 0.57 12.07 19.75
C ALA A 230 1.27 13.31 20.35
N LYS A 231 1.17 13.53 21.67
CA LYS A 231 1.89 14.62 22.35
C LYS A 231 3.41 14.47 22.25
N VAL A 232 3.91 13.26 22.45
CA VAL A 232 5.35 12.98 22.36
C VAL A 232 5.86 13.19 20.94
N LEU A 233 5.10 12.76 19.93
CA LEU A 233 5.46 12.99 18.54
C LEU A 233 5.51 14.49 18.23
N LYS A 234 4.47 15.23 18.61
CA LYS A 234 4.42 16.70 18.45
C LYS A 234 5.58 17.42 19.13
N ALA A 235 6.06 16.93 20.27
CA ALA A 235 7.20 17.54 20.98
C ALA A 235 8.57 17.19 20.35
N LYS A 236 8.63 16.18 19.46
CA LYS A 236 9.86 15.77 18.76
C LYS A 236 10.06 16.44 17.40
N VAL A 237 9.02 16.99 16.86
CA VAL A 237 9.01 17.67 15.55
C VAL A 237 9.40 19.11 15.70
#